data_2394d0cc070f0afb388c695a8fe07f15
#
_entry.id   2394d0cc070f0afb388c695a8fe07f15
#
_cell.length_a   1.000
_cell.length_b   1.000
_cell.length_c   1.000
_cell.angle_alpha   90.00
_cell.angle_beta   90.00
_cell.angle_gamma   90.00
#
_symmetry.space_group_name_H-M   'P 1'
#
loop_
_entity.id
_entity.type
_entity.pdbx_description
1 polymer ?
#
loop_
_entity_poly.entity_id
_entity_poly.type
_entity_poly.pdbx_seq_one_letter_code
_entity_poly.pdbx_strand_id
1 'polypeptide(L)'
;MKQTERPIAVFDSGVGGISVLRELVRLMPNENYIFFGDSKNAPYGGKSLEEVRKLTECHVRHLLSEGAKAVVIACNTATSADVSILRKEYPDVPVVGIEPALKPAVQFMEHPRVLVMATPMTIREEKFQRLMARYEKDAEIYPLACPGIVEFVERGELNSAGLKAFLYLSLIHISEPTRLRRIS
;
A
#
# COMPACT_ATOMS: atom_id res chain seq x y z
N MET A 1 20.31 -9.68 23.26
CA MET A 1 19.84 -10.41 22.07
C MET A 1 20.81 -10.13 20.93
N LYS A 2 21.29 -11.15 20.25
CA LYS A 2 22.17 -10.95 19.06
C LYS A 2 21.36 -10.21 17.99
N GLN A 3 22.02 -9.38 17.18
CA GLN A 3 21.33 -8.59 16.13
C GLN A 3 20.55 -9.51 15.16
N THR A 4 21.03 -10.71 14.93
CA THR A 4 20.38 -11.73 14.08
C THR A 4 19.07 -12.26 14.66
N GLU A 5 18.88 -12.21 15.98
CA GLU A 5 17.69 -12.71 16.69
C GLU A 5 16.59 -11.65 16.81
N ARG A 6 16.92 -10.38 16.52
CA ARG A 6 15.96 -9.28 16.55
C ARG A 6 14.91 -9.43 15.45
N PRO A 7 13.65 -9.08 15.72
CA PRO A 7 12.57 -9.30 14.74
C PRO A 7 12.60 -8.30 13.58
N ILE A 8 12.00 -8.71 12.46
CA ILE A 8 11.55 -7.82 11.39
C ILE A 8 10.14 -7.38 11.74
N ALA A 9 9.91 -6.07 11.84
CA ALA A 9 8.60 -5.52 12.05
C ALA A 9 7.86 -5.37 10.71
N VAL A 10 6.58 -5.77 10.67
CA VAL A 10 5.69 -5.57 9.53
C VAL A 10 4.54 -4.68 10.01
N PHE A 11 4.46 -3.48 9.46
CA PHE A 11 3.44 -2.48 9.80
C PHE A 11 2.43 -2.33 8.68
N ASP A 12 1.15 -2.34 9.04
CA ASP A 12 0.04 -1.99 8.15
C ASP A 12 -0.98 -1.10 8.86
N SER A 13 -1.77 -0.34 8.10
CA SER A 13 -2.89 0.44 8.65
C SER A 13 -4.07 -0.42 9.11
N GLY A 14 -4.10 -1.70 8.75
CA GLY A 14 -5.18 -2.63 9.07
C GLY A 14 -4.74 -4.08 9.00
N VAL A 15 -5.54 -4.93 8.35
CA VAL A 15 -5.29 -6.39 8.26
C VAL A 15 -4.60 -6.82 6.97
N GLY A 16 -4.54 -5.95 5.95
CA GLY A 16 -4.00 -6.28 4.62
C GLY A 16 -2.55 -6.74 4.64
N GLY A 17 -1.73 -6.18 5.53
CA GLY A 17 -0.32 -6.51 5.71
C GLY A 17 -0.04 -7.94 6.15
N ILE A 18 -1.05 -8.68 6.63
CA ILE A 18 -0.92 -10.11 6.96
C ILE A 18 -0.54 -10.91 5.71
N SER A 19 -1.03 -10.52 4.54
CA SER A 19 -0.66 -11.16 3.28
C SER A 19 0.83 -10.98 2.95
N VAL A 20 1.37 -9.81 3.24
CA VAL A 20 2.81 -9.50 3.08
C VAL A 20 3.64 -10.29 4.10
N LEU A 21 3.21 -10.30 5.37
CA LEU A 21 3.86 -11.09 6.42
C LEU A 21 3.94 -12.57 6.04
N ARG A 22 2.86 -13.16 5.53
CA ARG A 22 2.83 -14.56 5.10
C ARG A 22 3.91 -14.86 4.06
N GLU A 23 4.10 -14.00 3.07
CA GLU A 23 5.14 -14.18 2.06
C GLU A 23 6.55 -13.97 2.63
N LEU A 24 6.73 -13.03 3.56
CA LEU A 24 8.00 -12.85 4.25
C LEU A 24 8.39 -14.08 5.05
N VAL A 25 7.47 -14.66 5.82
CA VAL A 25 7.70 -15.90 6.58
C VAL A 25 8.05 -17.07 5.66
N ARG A 26 7.39 -17.16 4.49
CA ARG A 26 7.69 -18.19 3.49
C ARG A 26 9.10 -18.05 2.89
N LEU A 27 9.54 -16.81 2.65
CA LEU A 27 10.83 -16.51 2.02
C LEU A 27 11.98 -16.53 3.03
N MET A 28 11.73 -16.15 4.25
CA MET A 28 12.73 -16.04 5.32
C MET A 28 12.23 -16.73 6.61
N PRO A 29 12.09 -18.08 6.61
CA PRO A 29 11.44 -18.83 7.69
C PRO A 29 12.22 -18.83 9.02
N ASN A 30 13.50 -18.45 8.99
CA ASN A 30 14.36 -18.41 10.17
C ASN A 30 14.38 -17.03 10.86
N GLU A 31 13.63 -16.06 10.34
CA GLU A 31 13.52 -14.75 10.93
C GLU A 31 12.39 -14.68 11.97
N ASN A 32 12.57 -13.84 12.98
CA ASN A 32 11.51 -13.47 13.90
C ASN A 32 10.72 -12.30 13.34
N TYR A 33 9.40 -12.26 13.58
CA TYR A 33 8.52 -11.20 13.07
C TYR A 33 7.67 -10.61 14.17
N ILE A 34 7.42 -9.29 14.07
CA ILE A 34 6.35 -8.59 14.79
C ILE A 34 5.42 -8.02 13.74
N PHE A 35 4.13 -8.34 13.81
CA PHE A 35 3.10 -7.70 13.00
C PHE A 35 2.35 -6.66 13.82
N PHE A 36 2.20 -5.47 13.28
CA PHE A 36 1.38 -4.41 13.86
C PHE A 36 0.41 -3.87 12.81
N GLY A 37 -0.89 -4.05 13.06
CA GLY A 37 -1.98 -3.49 12.27
C GLY A 37 -2.71 -2.41 13.05
N ASP A 38 -2.73 -1.17 12.56
CA ASP A 38 -3.41 -0.04 13.20
C ASP A 38 -4.90 0.00 12.85
N SER A 39 -5.61 -1.09 13.12
CA SER A 39 -7.04 -1.21 12.83
C SER A 39 -7.91 -0.17 13.55
N LYS A 40 -7.42 0.39 14.66
CA LYS A 40 -8.11 1.47 15.39
C LYS A 40 -8.25 2.74 14.54
N ASN A 41 -7.23 3.06 13.76
CA ASN A 41 -7.17 4.27 12.94
C ASN A 41 -7.42 4.00 11.45
N ALA A 42 -7.69 2.74 11.07
CA ALA A 42 -8.07 2.37 9.71
C ALA A 42 -9.40 3.05 9.29
N PRO A 43 -9.62 3.37 8.00
CA PRO A 43 -8.67 3.28 6.89
C PRO A 43 -7.79 4.54 6.77
N TYR A 44 -6.53 4.38 6.38
CA TYR A 44 -5.61 5.51 6.17
C TYR A 44 -5.92 6.31 4.89
N GLY A 45 -6.55 5.70 3.92
CA GLY A 45 -6.80 6.32 2.60
C GLY A 45 -7.71 7.54 2.60
N GLY A 46 -8.50 7.74 3.66
CA GLY A 46 -9.37 8.91 3.85
C GLY A 46 -8.77 10.01 4.72
N LYS A 47 -7.59 9.79 5.32
CA LYS A 47 -6.94 10.75 6.22
C LYS A 47 -6.12 11.78 5.45
N SER A 48 -5.73 12.85 6.13
CA SER A 48 -4.76 13.80 5.60
C SER A 48 -3.35 13.18 5.56
N LEU A 49 -2.50 13.70 4.68
CA LEU A 49 -1.10 13.28 4.58
C LEU A 49 -0.36 13.42 5.92
N GLU A 50 -0.62 14.51 6.63
CA GLU A 50 0.00 14.80 7.93
C GLU A 50 -0.44 13.78 9.01
N GLU A 51 -1.73 13.43 9.05
CA GLU A 51 -2.22 12.40 9.97
C GLU A 51 -1.60 11.03 9.70
N VAL A 52 -1.52 10.62 8.41
CA VAL A 52 -0.90 9.34 8.03
C VAL A 52 0.57 9.32 8.43
N ARG A 53 1.31 10.40 8.21
CA ARG A 53 2.71 10.52 8.63
C ARG A 53 2.86 10.38 10.14
N LYS A 54 2.12 11.17 10.92
CA LYS A 54 2.17 11.10 12.40
C LYS A 54 1.88 9.70 12.93
N LEU A 55 0.87 9.02 12.40
CA LEU A 55 0.54 7.65 12.78
C LEU A 55 1.66 6.69 12.40
N THR A 56 2.16 6.77 11.17
CA THR A 56 3.23 5.90 10.67
C THR A 56 4.51 6.06 11.48
N GLU A 57 4.97 7.30 11.70
CA GLU A 57 6.15 7.62 12.52
C GLU A 57 5.99 7.09 13.96
N CYS A 58 4.83 7.31 14.57
CA CYS A 58 4.55 6.82 15.94
C CYS A 58 4.69 5.30 16.02
N HIS A 59 4.08 4.57 15.09
CA HIS A 59 4.10 3.11 15.10
C HIS A 59 5.47 2.54 14.71
N VAL A 60 6.17 3.14 13.76
CA VAL A 60 7.55 2.73 13.42
C VAL A 60 8.48 2.94 14.62
N ARG A 61 8.40 4.09 15.29
CA ARG A 61 9.19 4.36 16.50
C ARG A 61 8.90 3.34 17.60
N HIS A 62 7.64 3.00 17.82
CA HIS A 62 7.24 1.96 18.78
C HIS A 62 7.86 0.60 18.41
N LEU A 63 7.73 0.15 17.16
CA LEU A 63 8.29 -1.11 16.71
C LEU A 63 9.81 -1.19 16.83
N LEU A 64 10.50 -0.07 16.59
CA LEU A 64 11.94 0.02 16.81
C LEU A 64 12.30 -0.05 18.30
N SER A 65 11.48 0.54 19.19
CA SER A 65 11.68 0.45 20.65
C SER A 65 11.46 -0.97 21.17
N GLU A 66 10.59 -1.77 20.50
CA GLU A 66 10.41 -3.21 20.76
C GLU A 66 11.58 -4.07 20.22
N GLY A 67 12.59 -3.43 19.65
CA GLY A 67 13.82 -4.10 19.23
C GLY A 67 13.83 -4.56 17.77
N ALA A 68 12.93 -4.10 16.92
CA ALA A 68 12.96 -4.48 15.51
C ALA A 68 14.29 -4.09 14.85
N LYS A 69 14.86 -4.99 14.02
CA LYS A 69 16.09 -4.74 13.25
C LYS A 69 15.82 -4.16 11.86
N ALA A 70 14.61 -4.30 11.37
CA ALA A 70 14.14 -3.77 10.09
C ALA A 70 12.63 -3.54 10.16
N VAL A 71 12.12 -2.65 9.31
CA VAL A 71 10.69 -2.34 9.23
C VAL A 71 10.20 -2.51 7.80
N VAL A 72 9.15 -3.31 7.60
CA VAL A 72 8.40 -3.43 6.36
C VAL A 72 7.09 -2.68 6.50
N ILE A 73 6.90 -1.62 5.74
CA ILE A 73 5.64 -0.87 5.68
C ILE A 73 4.77 -1.52 4.61
N ALA A 74 3.84 -2.37 5.04
CA ALA A 74 2.96 -3.16 4.17
C ALA A 74 1.73 -2.38 3.69
N CYS A 75 1.50 -1.17 4.19
CA CYS A 75 0.46 -0.26 3.75
C CYS A 75 0.94 0.60 2.58
N ASN A 76 0.29 0.53 1.41
CA ASN A 76 0.63 1.38 0.27
C ASN A 76 0.45 2.88 0.59
N THR A 77 -0.61 3.23 1.32
CA THR A 77 -0.89 4.61 1.71
C THR A 77 0.22 5.17 2.62
N ALA A 78 0.61 4.42 3.67
CA ALA A 78 1.70 4.81 4.56
C ALA A 78 3.05 4.85 3.83
N THR A 79 3.31 3.90 2.94
CA THR A 79 4.51 3.88 2.09
C THR A 79 4.61 5.13 1.23
N SER A 80 3.53 5.53 0.57
CA SER A 80 3.50 6.73 -0.27
C SER A 80 3.72 7.99 0.56
N ALA A 81 3.12 8.05 1.75
CA ALA A 81 3.15 9.23 2.60
C ALA A 81 4.52 9.48 3.27
N ASP A 82 5.22 8.41 3.70
CA ASP A 82 6.23 8.58 4.74
C ASP A 82 7.55 7.81 4.55
N VAL A 83 7.61 6.75 3.75
CA VAL A 83 8.80 5.88 3.68
C VAL A 83 10.10 6.61 3.39
N SER A 84 10.05 7.70 2.61
CA SER A 84 11.24 8.49 2.24
C SER A 84 11.75 9.32 3.42
N ILE A 85 10.87 9.74 4.32
CA ILE A 85 11.20 10.48 5.53
C ILE A 85 11.80 9.51 6.54
N LEU A 86 11.15 8.38 6.80
CA LEU A 86 11.64 7.36 7.72
C LEU A 86 13.03 6.83 7.36
N ARG A 87 13.34 6.66 6.09
CA ARG A 87 14.70 6.27 5.65
C ARG A 87 15.77 7.31 5.97
N LYS A 88 15.39 8.58 6.05
CA LYS A 88 16.31 9.66 6.45
C LYS A 88 16.44 9.75 7.97
N GLU A 89 15.34 9.52 8.69
CA GLU A 89 15.31 9.55 10.15
C GLU A 89 16.04 8.36 10.77
N TYR A 90 15.93 7.18 10.12
CA TYR A 90 16.54 5.94 10.59
C TYR A 90 17.51 5.34 9.53
N PRO A 91 18.66 6.01 9.27
CA PRO A 91 19.58 5.60 8.19
C PRO A 91 20.20 4.22 8.39
N ASP A 92 20.35 3.80 9.65
CA ASP A 92 20.94 2.49 10.03
C ASP A 92 19.90 1.34 10.09
N VAL A 93 18.62 1.64 9.86
CA VAL A 93 17.55 0.65 9.89
C VAL A 93 17.01 0.44 8.48
N PRO A 94 17.01 -0.79 7.97
CA PRO A 94 16.33 -1.09 6.71
C PRO A 94 14.83 -0.80 6.80
N VAL A 95 14.35 0.22 6.07
CA VAL A 95 12.93 0.54 5.93
C VAL A 95 12.48 0.21 4.51
N VAL A 96 11.65 -0.81 4.39
CA VAL A 96 11.11 -1.30 3.12
C VAL A 96 9.62 -0.94 3.04
N GLY A 97 9.26 -0.12 2.05
CA GLY A 97 7.86 0.17 1.75
C GLY A 97 7.41 -0.64 0.53
N ILE A 98 6.17 -1.12 0.55
CA ILE A 98 5.60 -1.76 -0.63
C ILE A 98 5.06 -0.71 -1.62
N GLU A 99 5.02 -1.08 -2.89
CA GLU A 99 4.42 -0.28 -3.96
C GLU A 99 3.35 -1.12 -4.67
N PRO A 100 2.36 -0.49 -5.32
CA PRO A 100 1.43 -1.21 -6.17
C PRO A 100 2.17 -2.10 -7.17
N ALA A 101 1.64 -3.31 -7.41
CA ALA A 101 2.28 -4.34 -8.25
C ALA A 101 2.26 -4.00 -9.75
N LEU A 102 2.60 -2.75 -10.09
CA LEU A 102 2.56 -2.24 -11.48
C LEU A 102 3.62 -2.91 -12.34
N LYS A 103 4.85 -3.08 -11.83
CA LYS A 103 5.93 -3.73 -12.59
C LYS A 103 5.56 -5.14 -13.08
N PRO A 104 5.14 -6.09 -12.23
CA PRO A 104 4.74 -7.40 -12.73
C PRO A 104 3.50 -7.36 -13.63
N ALA A 105 2.56 -6.43 -13.42
CA ALA A 105 1.40 -6.28 -14.28
C ALA A 105 1.78 -5.82 -15.70
N VAL A 106 2.71 -4.89 -15.81
CA VAL A 106 3.23 -4.41 -17.11
C VAL A 106 4.04 -5.49 -17.83
N GLN A 107 4.76 -6.33 -17.07
CA GLN A 107 5.59 -7.41 -17.65
C GLN A 107 4.79 -8.68 -17.99
N PHE A 108 3.49 -8.73 -17.70
CA PHE A 108 2.64 -9.91 -17.92
C PHE A 108 2.41 -10.22 -19.40
N MET A 109 2.33 -9.19 -20.24
CA MET A 109 2.17 -9.30 -21.69
C MET A 109 2.70 -8.04 -22.38
N GLU A 110 2.82 -8.07 -23.70
CA GLU A 110 3.21 -6.92 -24.50
C GLU A 110 2.09 -5.87 -24.54
N HIS A 111 2.42 -4.61 -24.20
CA HIS A 111 1.50 -3.47 -24.16
C HIS A 111 0.16 -3.74 -23.43
N PRO A 112 0.20 -4.18 -22.14
CA PRO A 112 -1.02 -4.50 -21.42
C PRO A 112 -1.82 -3.25 -21.07
N ARG A 113 -3.12 -3.45 -20.87
CA ARG A 113 -4.01 -2.46 -20.29
C ARG A 113 -4.14 -2.77 -18.79
N VAL A 114 -3.60 -1.92 -17.94
CA VAL A 114 -3.50 -2.15 -16.49
C VAL A 114 -4.40 -1.18 -15.73
N LEU A 115 -5.40 -1.71 -15.03
CA LEU A 115 -6.19 -0.96 -14.07
C LEU A 115 -5.53 -1.03 -12.69
N VAL A 116 -5.17 0.11 -12.10
CA VAL A 116 -4.63 0.18 -10.74
C VAL A 116 -5.68 0.75 -9.80
N MET A 117 -6.23 -0.12 -8.96
CA MET A 117 -7.19 0.25 -7.92
C MET A 117 -6.45 0.58 -6.63
N ALA A 118 -6.61 1.78 -6.10
CA ALA A 118 -5.93 2.22 -4.88
C ALA A 118 -6.75 3.27 -4.13
N THR A 119 -6.29 3.66 -2.93
CA THR A 119 -6.90 4.76 -2.20
C THR A 119 -6.72 6.09 -2.93
N PRO A 120 -7.64 7.07 -2.73
CA PRO A 120 -7.49 8.41 -3.32
C PRO A 120 -6.14 9.06 -2.98
N MET A 121 -5.62 8.83 -1.78
CA MET A 121 -4.31 9.33 -1.37
C MET A 121 -3.20 8.71 -2.21
N THR A 122 -3.14 7.38 -2.32
CA THR A 122 -2.11 6.67 -3.10
C THR A 122 -2.09 7.16 -4.56
N ILE A 123 -3.27 7.34 -5.18
CA ILE A 123 -3.38 7.80 -6.58
C ILE A 123 -2.81 9.22 -6.75
N ARG A 124 -3.03 10.11 -5.79
CA ARG A 124 -2.59 11.51 -5.87
C ARG A 124 -1.13 11.74 -5.52
N GLU A 125 -0.50 10.80 -4.79
CA GLU A 125 0.87 10.96 -4.34
C GLU A 125 1.88 10.94 -5.50
N GLU A 126 2.83 11.87 -5.45
CA GLU A 126 3.86 12.05 -6.47
C GLU A 126 4.66 10.76 -6.73
N LYS A 127 4.90 9.98 -5.67
CA LYS A 127 5.62 8.70 -5.78
C LYS A 127 4.91 7.72 -6.71
N PHE A 128 3.57 7.63 -6.61
CA PHE A 128 2.76 6.78 -7.48
C PHE A 128 2.71 7.33 -8.91
N GLN A 129 2.60 8.65 -9.08
CA GLN A 129 2.64 9.28 -10.39
C GLN A 129 3.97 9.01 -11.10
N ARG A 130 5.09 9.12 -10.39
CA ARG A 130 6.42 8.77 -10.91
C ARG A 130 6.54 7.28 -11.26
N LEU A 131 5.90 6.40 -10.47
CA LEU A 131 5.87 4.97 -10.76
C LEU A 131 5.12 4.69 -12.08
N MET A 132 3.95 5.30 -12.29
CA MET A 132 3.19 5.16 -13.55
C MET A 132 3.99 5.69 -14.74
N ALA A 133 4.59 6.88 -14.64
CA ALA A 133 5.37 7.51 -15.69
C ALA A 133 6.53 6.64 -16.21
N ARG A 134 7.08 5.76 -15.36
CA ARG A 134 8.13 4.81 -15.79
C ARG A 134 7.65 3.79 -16.82
N TYR A 135 6.35 3.51 -16.85
CA TYR A 135 5.77 2.43 -17.65
C TYR A 135 4.79 2.93 -18.74
N GLU A 136 4.65 4.26 -18.92
CA GLU A 136 3.74 4.85 -19.91
C GLU A 136 4.01 4.39 -21.35
N LYS A 137 5.27 4.04 -21.65
CA LYS A 137 5.66 3.55 -22.98
C LYS A 137 5.39 2.06 -23.18
N ASP A 138 5.28 1.33 -22.06
CA ASP A 138 5.20 -0.14 -22.07
C ASP A 138 3.77 -0.64 -21.87
N ALA A 139 2.86 0.21 -21.33
CA ALA A 139 1.51 -0.17 -20.97
C ALA A 139 0.53 1.02 -20.98
N GLU A 140 -0.75 0.73 -21.18
CA GLU A 140 -1.84 1.68 -20.89
C GLU A 140 -2.26 1.53 -19.43
N ILE A 141 -1.99 2.54 -18.59
CA ILE A 141 -2.24 2.47 -17.14
C ILE A 141 -3.42 3.35 -16.78
N TYR A 142 -4.42 2.77 -16.13
CA TYR A 142 -5.65 3.44 -15.69
C TYR A 142 -5.71 3.46 -14.15
N PRO A 143 -5.37 4.58 -13.49
CA PRO A 143 -5.53 4.70 -12.06
C PRO A 143 -7.00 4.91 -11.69
N LEU A 144 -7.51 4.10 -10.76
CA LEU A 144 -8.85 4.20 -10.22
C LEU A 144 -8.80 4.40 -8.70
N ALA A 145 -9.24 5.55 -8.24
CA ALA A 145 -9.43 5.79 -6.82
C ALA A 145 -10.68 5.04 -6.33
N CYS A 146 -10.51 4.19 -5.33
CA CYS A 146 -11.57 3.32 -4.79
C CYS A 146 -11.80 3.62 -3.28
N PRO A 147 -12.39 4.79 -2.93
CA PRO A 147 -12.77 5.04 -1.55
C PRO A 147 -13.87 4.04 -1.14
N GLY A 148 -13.75 3.39 0.02
CA GLY A 148 -14.76 2.42 0.50
C GLY A 148 -14.37 0.93 0.35
N ILE A 149 -13.44 0.56 -0.53
CA ILE A 149 -13.01 -0.86 -0.66
C ILE A 149 -12.34 -1.36 0.62
N VAL A 150 -11.50 -0.53 1.24
CA VAL A 150 -10.74 -0.93 2.44
C VAL A 150 -11.70 -1.29 3.57
N GLU A 151 -12.80 -0.57 3.72
CA GLU A 151 -13.83 -0.81 4.72
C GLU A 151 -14.50 -2.18 4.55
N PHE A 152 -14.74 -2.64 3.33
CA PHE A 152 -15.21 -4.01 3.07
C PHE A 152 -14.18 -5.05 3.49
N VAL A 153 -12.90 -4.81 3.20
CA VAL A 153 -11.81 -5.72 3.58
C VAL A 153 -11.68 -5.82 5.10
N GLU A 154 -11.68 -4.69 5.82
CA GLU A 154 -11.56 -4.63 7.27
C GLU A 154 -12.75 -5.31 7.99
N ARG A 155 -13.95 -5.28 7.37
CA ARG A 155 -15.12 -6.02 7.88
C ARG A 155 -15.16 -7.49 7.47
N GLY A 156 -14.21 -7.95 6.67
CA GLY A 156 -14.20 -9.33 6.14
C GLY A 156 -15.25 -9.61 5.08
N GLU A 157 -15.86 -8.59 4.49
CA GLU A 157 -16.95 -8.70 3.50
C GLU A 157 -16.45 -8.96 2.08
N LEU A 158 -15.51 -9.89 1.91
CA LEU A 158 -14.77 -10.11 0.65
C LEU A 158 -15.63 -10.69 -0.49
N ASN A 159 -16.77 -11.28 -0.18
CA ASN A 159 -17.69 -11.91 -1.17
C ASN A 159 -19.11 -11.34 -1.09
N SER A 160 -19.33 -10.23 -0.39
CA SER A 160 -20.65 -9.65 -0.18
C SER A 160 -21.25 -9.11 -1.49
N ALA A 161 -22.60 -9.12 -1.58
CA ALA A 161 -23.31 -8.46 -2.68
C ALA A 161 -23.02 -6.95 -2.72
N GLY A 162 -22.81 -6.32 -1.55
CA GLY A 162 -22.44 -4.92 -1.42
C GLY A 162 -21.10 -4.62 -2.07
N LEU A 163 -20.05 -5.44 -1.81
CA LEU A 163 -18.74 -5.27 -2.46
C LEU A 163 -18.85 -5.45 -3.98
N LYS A 164 -19.59 -6.46 -4.45
CA LYS A 164 -19.78 -6.69 -5.90
C LYS A 164 -20.46 -5.50 -6.56
N ALA A 165 -21.53 -4.96 -5.97
CA ALA A 165 -22.23 -3.78 -6.47
C ALA A 165 -21.32 -2.56 -6.48
N PHE A 166 -20.54 -2.35 -5.41
CA PHE A 166 -19.56 -1.27 -5.31
C PHE A 166 -18.49 -1.36 -6.42
N LEU A 167 -17.91 -2.53 -6.63
CA LEU A 167 -16.92 -2.76 -7.69
C LEU A 167 -17.52 -2.51 -9.07
N TYR A 168 -18.73 -3.01 -9.32
CA TYR A 168 -19.42 -2.81 -10.58
C TYR A 168 -19.63 -1.32 -10.89
N LEU A 169 -20.14 -0.54 -9.93
CA LEU A 169 -20.33 0.89 -10.07
C LEU A 169 -19.00 1.63 -10.28
N SER A 170 -17.95 1.26 -9.56
CA SER A 170 -16.62 1.86 -9.72
C SER A 170 -16.03 1.61 -11.12
N LEU A 171 -16.29 0.43 -11.69
CA LEU A 171 -15.75 0.02 -13.00
C LEU A 171 -16.55 0.60 -14.18
N ILE A 172 -17.86 0.89 -14.04
CA ILE A 172 -18.67 1.50 -15.09
C ILE A 172 -18.09 2.84 -15.55
N HIS A 173 -17.55 3.64 -14.62
CA HIS A 173 -16.95 4.94 -14.94
C HIS A 173 -15.66 4.84 -15.79
N ILE A 174 -15.04 3.66 -15.90
CA ILE A 174 -13.85 3.44 -16.73
C ILE A 174 -14.23 3.07 -18.15
N SER A 175 -15.37 2.43 -18.35
CA SER A 175 -15.84 2.00 -19.67
C SER A 175 -16.38 3.15 -20.54
N GLU A 176 -16.49 4.38 -20.00
CA GLU A 176 -16.82 5.59 -20.74
C GLU A 176 -15.62 6.57 -20.88
N PRO A 177 -14.55 6.24 -21.63
CA PRO A 177 -13.37 7.11 -21.72
C PRO A 177 -13.63 8.42 -22.50
N THR A 178 -14.81 8.59 -23.08
CA THR A 178 -15.10 9.70 -24.01
C THR A 178 -15.52 11.00 -23.34
N ARG A 179 -15.86 11.02 -22.05
CA ARG A 179 -16.35 12.25 -21.38
C ARG A 179 -15.29 13.07 -20.64
N LEU A 180 -14.14 12.48 -20.29
CA LEU A 180 -13.11 13.18 -19.48
C LEU A 180 -12.01 13.89 -20.30
N ARG A 181 -12.00 13.78 -21.62
CA ARG A 181 -11.05 14.51 -22.49
C ARG A 181 -11.55 15.84 -23.03
N ARG A 182 -12.66 16.37 -22.53
CA ARG A 182 -13.22 17.66 -23.01
C ARG A 182 -13.48 18.66 -21.88
N ILE A 183 -12.59 18.79 -20.90
CA ILE A 183 -12.51 19.97 -20.05
C ILE A 183 -11.03 20.29 -19.89
N SER A 184 -10.51 20.98 -20.88
CA SER A 184 -9.30 21.80 -20.80
C SER A 184 -9.72 23.25 -20.96
#